data_f57335efe7430cb2a3a614f5ce484f03
#
_entry.id   f57335efe7430cb2a3a614f5ce484f03
#
_cell.length_a   1.000
_cell.length_b   1.000
_cell.length_c   1.000
_cell.angle_alpha   90.00
_cell.angle_beta   90.00
_cell.angle_gamma   90.00
#
_symmetry.space_group_name_H-M   'P 1'
#
loop_
_entity.id
_entity.type
_entity.pdbx_description
1 polymer ?
#
loop_
_entity_poly.entity_id
_entity_poly.type
_entity_poly.pdbx_seq_one_letter_code
_entity_poly.pdbx_strand_id
1 'polypeptide(L)'
;MLENPHVTETEALLVAKVPVTTPRDKIHEVMGPAISEVYAMVLEQGRSPVGPWFTHHLRVDPAVFDFEACVPVDQPVAAAGRVVPGDWPATRVARAIYQGPYEGLGEAWGAFKAWVAAQGLTGRDDLYERYLVGPESTTDGTQFRTELNQPLV
;
A
#
# COMPACT_ATOMS: atom_id res chain seq x y z
N MET A 1 5.19 -15.84 4.35
CA MET A 1 6.22 -15.82 5.40
C MET A 1 6.59 -14.37 5.69
N LEU A 2 6.54 -13.98 6.96
CA LEU A 2 6.96 -12.65 7.40
C LEU A 2 8.46 -12.60 7.66
N GLU A 3 9.10 -11.52 7.23
CA GLU A 3 10.54 -11.30 7.40
C GLU A 3 10.78 -9.98 8.12
N ASN A 4 11.71 -10.01 9.06
CA ASN A 4 12.28 -8.84 9.70
C ASN A 4 11.26 -7.85 10.29
N PRO A 5 10.31 -8.30 11.14
CA PRO A 5 9.40 -7.36 11.78
C PRO A 5 10.17 -6.42 12.72
N HIS A 6 9.92 -5.12 12.61
CA HIS A 6 10.61 -4.09 13.40
C HIS A 6 9.79 -2.80 13.42
N VAL A 7 10.20 -1.86 14.26
CA VAL A 7 9.61 -0.52 14.32
C VAL A 7 10.58 0.46 13.66
N THR A 8 10.05 1.35 12.85
CA THR A 8 10.83 2.39 12.17
C THR A 8 9.97 3.63 11.95
N GLU A 9 10.58 4.70 11.45
CA GLU A 9 9.87 5.90 11.04
C GLU A 9 9.92 6.03 9.53
N THR A 10 8.78 6.42 8.92
CA THR A 10 8.72 6.72 7.50
C THR A 10 9.15 8.15 7.24
N GLU A 11 9.60 8.43 6.02
CA GLU A 11 9.82 9.79 5.55
C GLU A 11 8.57 10.26 4.81
N ALA A 12 8.29 11.56 4.85
CA ALA A 12 7.18 12.13 4.11
C ALA A 12 7.40 11.96 2.61
N LEU A 13 6.38 11.45 1.91
CA LEU A 13 6.39 11.26 0.46
C LEU A 13 5.21 11.99 -0.16
N LEU A 14 5.47 12.72 -1.25
CA LEU A 14 4.39 13.23 -2.10
C LEU A 14 3.84 12.08 -2.93
N VAL A 15 2.52 12.04 -3.12
CA VAL A 15 1.88 10.99 -3.90
C VAL A 15 0.84 11.57 -4.86
N ALA A 16 0.59 10.83 -5.94
CA ALA A 16 -0.64 10.91 -6.72
C ALA A 16 -1.48 9.70 -6.33
N LYS A 17 -2.77 9.90 -6.08
CA LYS A 17 -3.61 8.81 -5.57
C LYS A 17 -5.03 8.86 -6.13
N VAL A 18 -5.67 7.70 -6.12
CA VAL A 18 -7.08 7.55 -6.47
C VAL A 18 -7.78 6.75 -5.38
N PRO A 19 -8.95 7.25 -4.87
CA PRO A 19 -9.71 6.50 -3.88
C PRO A 19 -10.46 5.34 -4.55
N VAL A 20 -10.49 4.20 -3.87
CA VAL A 20 -11.20 3.00 -4.34
C VAL A 20 -11.96 2.38 -3.19
N THR A 21 -13.25 2.12 -3.40
CA THR A 21 -14.06 1.32 -2.49
C THR A 21 -14.71 0.21 -3.31
N THR A 22 -14.50 -1.04 -2.91
CA THR A 22 -14.97 -2.18 -3.68
C THR A 22 -15.29 -3.36 -2.76
N PRO A 23 -16.28 -4.20 -3.12
CA PRO A 23 -16.42 -5.50 -2.44
C PRO A 23 -15.11 -6.27 -2.53
N ARG A 24 -14.80 -7.05 -1.48
CA ARG A 24 -13.52 -7.77 -1.39
C ARG A 24 -13.32 -8.75 -2.54
N ASP A 25 -14.37 -9.38 -3.03
CA ASP A 25 -14.28 -10.33 -4.13
C ASP A 25 -14.05 -9.67 -5.49
N LYS A 26 -14.15 -8.34 -5.58
CA LYS A 26 -13.95 -7.57 -6.82
C LYS A 26 -12.59 -6.86 -6.90
N ILE A 27 -11.72 -7.04 -5.90
CA ILE A 27 -10.45 -6.30 -5.84
C ILE A 27 -9.57 -6.53 -7.09
N HIS A 28 -9.58 -7.74 -7.63
CA HIS A 28 -8.79 -8.08 -8.82
C HIS A 28 -9.26 -7.35 -10.08
N GLU A 29 -10.54 -6.95 -10.13
CA GLU A 29 -11.10 -6.24 -11.27
C GLU A 29 -10.80 -4.74 -11.25
N VAL A 30 -10.54 -4.18 -10.06
CA VAL A 30 -10.42 -2.72 -9.89
C VAL A 30 -8.99 -2.25 -9.61
N MET A 31 -8.13 -3.10 -9.07
CA MET A 31 -6.78 -2.72 -8.67
C MET A 31 -5.90 -2.30 -9.86
N GLY A 32 -5.85 -3.14 -10.89
CA GLY A 32 -5.04 -2.85 -12.08
C GLY A 32 -5.47 -1.56 -12.78
N PRO A 33 -6.75 -1.39 -13.11
CA PRO A 33 -7.24 -0.14 -13.69
C PRO A 33 -6.98 1.08 -12.81
N ALA A 34 -7.14 0.97 -11.49
CA ALA A 34 -6.92 2.09 -10.58
C ALA A 34 -5.46 2.56 -10.61
N ILE A 35 -4.50 1.64 -10.49
CA ILE A 35 -3.10 2.02 -10.50
C ILE A 35 -2.64 2.51 -11.87
N SER A 36 -3.18 1.95 -12.94
CA SER A 36 -2.90 2.41 -14.31
C SER A 36 -3.38 3.84 -14.53
N GLU A 37 -4.54 4.19 -13.97
CA GLU A 37 -5.08 5.55 -14.04
C GLU A 37 -4.13 6.55 -13.35
N VAL A 38 -3.57 6.19 -12.20
CA VAL A 38 -2.63 7.05 -11.48
C VAL A 38 -1.35 7.22 -12.27
N TYR A 39 -0.76 6.13 -12.78
CA TYR A 39 0.47 6.21 -13.58
C TYR A 39 0.29 7.05 -14.84
N ALA A 40 -0.83 6.88 -15.54
CA ALA A 40 -1.10 7.65 -16.74
C ALA A 40 -1.14 9.15 -16.44
N MET A 41 -1.77 9.53 -15.34
CA MET A 41 -1.89 10.94 -14.96
C MET A 41 -0.54 11.53 -14.50
N VAL A 42 0.27 10.74 -13.79
CA VAL A 42 1.62 11.15 -13.37
C VAL A 42 2.47 11.46 -14.61
N LEU A 43 2.48 10.56 -15.57
CA LEU A 43 3.26 10.74 -16.81
C LEU A 43 2.73 11.90 -17.66
N GLU A 44 1.42 12.04 -17.78
CA GLU A 44 0.79 13.12 -18.54
C GLU A 44 1.17 14.50 -17.98
N GLN A 45 1.32 14.62 -16.68
CA GLN A 45 1.72 15.88 -16.03
C GLN A 45 3.24 16.08 -16.01
N GLY A 46 4.01 15.20 -16.61
CA GLY A 46 5.47 15.32 -16.65
C GLY A 46 6.12 15.07 -15.29
N ARG A 47 5.45 14.34 -14.42
CA ARG A 47 6.00 13.93 -13.12
C ARG A 47 6.64 12.55 -13.23
N SER A 48 7.54 12.24 -12.29
CA SER A 48 8.26 10.96 -12.28
C SER A 48 7.93 10.19 -11.01
N PRO A 49 7.58 8.89 -11.13
CA PRO A 49 7.50 8.01 -9.96
C PRO A 49 8.88 7.90 -9.30
N VAL A 50 8.92 7.97 -7.97
CA VAL A 50 10.19 7.91 -7.21
C VAL A 50 10.29 6.67 -6.31
N GLY A 51 9.40 5.72 -6.48
CA GLY A 51 9.43 4.47 -5.73
C GLY A 51 8.30 3.55 -6.14
N PRO A 52 8.20 2.37 -5.49
CA PRO A 52 7.12 1.44 -5.77
C PRO A 52 5.76 2.06 -5.45
N TRP A 53 4.75 1.68 -6.22
CA TRP A 53 3.38 2.03 -5.88
C TRP A 53 2.94 1.29 -4.62
N PHE A 54 1.93 1.83 -3.95
CA PHE A 54 1.42 1.24 -2.72
C PHE A 54 -0.06 1.52 -2.56
N THR A 55 -0.69 0.82 -1.61
CA THR A 55 -2.05 1.10 -1.21
C THR A 55 -2.08 1.57 0.23
N HIS A 56 -2.94 2.54 0.50
CA HIS A 56 -3.26 2.99 1.85
C HIS A 56 -4.68 2.53 2.15
N HIS A 57 -4.81 1.50 2.96
CA HIS A 57 -6.11 0.99 3.37
C HIS A 57 -6.60 1.81 4.56
N LEU A 58 -7.69 2.55 4.36
CA LEU A 58 -8.19 3.52 5.32
C LEU A 58 -8.83 2.84 6.52
N ARG A 59 -9.38 1.66 6.31
CA ARG A 59 -9.98 0.84 7.37
C ARG A 59 -9.96 -0.63 6.96
N VAL A 60 -10.07 -1.50 7.96
CA VAL A 60 -10.23 -2.95 7.73
C VAL A 60 -11.69 -3.29 7.92
N ASP A 61 -12.32 -3.80 6.87
CA ASP A 61 -13.74 -4.18 6.86
C ASP A 61 -13.87 -5.56 6.22
N PRO A 62 -14.66 -6.48 6.80
CA PRO A 62 -14.77 -7.83 6.25
C PRO A 62 -15.53 -7.91 4.92
N ALA A 63 -16.31 -6.88 4.57
CA ALA A 63 -17.15 -6.87 3.38
C ALA A 63 -16.54 -6.11 2.20
N VAL A 64 -15.74 -5.08 2.48
CA VAL A 64 -15.21 -4.19 1.45
C VAL A 64 -13.73 -3.89 1.67
N PHE A 65 -13.04 -3.54 0.57
CA PHE A 65 -11.78 -2.81 0.62
C PHE A 65 -12.08 -1.32 0.45
N ASP A 66 -11.52 -0.49 1.32
CA ASP A 66 -11.64 0.96 1.29
C ASP A 66 -10.23 1.52 1.36
N PHE A 67 -9.68 1.91 0.22
CA PHE A 67 -8.27 2.25 0.14
C PHE A 67 -7.99 3.33 -0.91
N GLU A 68 -6.76 3.81 -0.91
CA GLU A 68 -6.23 4.69 -1.93
C GLU A 68 -5.11 3.96 -2.65
N ALA A 69 -5.12 3.96 -3.99
CA ALA A 69 -4.00 3.48 -4.80
C ALA A 69 -3.07 4.66 -5.04
N CYS A 70 -1.80 4.53 -4.66
CA CYS A 70 -0.86 5.63 -4.57
C CYS A 70 0.41 5.35 -5.37
N VAL A 71 0.93 6.40 -6.02
CA VAL A 71 2.25 6.40 -6.67
C VAL A 71 3.06 7.53 -6.06
N PRO A 72 4.24 7.26 -5.46
CA PRO A 72 5.09 8.33 -4.96
C PRO A 72 5.69 9.10 -6.13
N VAL A 73 5.73 10.43 -6.00
CA VAL A 73 6.15 11.32 -7.07
C VAL A 73 7.19 12.33 -6.60
N ASP A 74 7.98 12.84 -7.54
CA ASP A 74 9.06 13.80 -7.27
C ASP A 74 8.54 15.21 -7.00
N GLN A 75 7.39 15.58 -7.57
CA GLN A 75 6.77 16.88 -7.42
C GLN A 75 5.26 16.75 -7.34
N PRO A 76 4.56 17.72 -6.71
CA PRO A 76 3.11 17.65 -6.58
C PRO A 76 2.41 17.55 -7.93
N VAL A 77 1.37 16.74 -7.99
CA VAL A 77 0.47 16.66 -9.16
C VAL A 77 -0.72 17.58 -8.96
N ALA A 78 -1.32 18.02 -10.05
CA ALA A 78 -2.61 18.69 -10.02
C ALA A 78 -3.73 17.67 -10.05
N ALA A 79 -4.83 17.94 -9.37
CA ALA A 79 -6.00 17.08 -9.41
C ALA A 79 -6.55 17.00 -10.84
N ALA A 80 -6.81 15.79 -11.32
CA ALA A 80 -7.34 15.55 -12.65
C ALA A 80 -8.14 14.25 -12.66
N GLY A 81 -9.42 14.33 -13.06
CA GLY A 81 -10.33 13.20 -12.96
C GLY A 81 -10.46 12.75 -11.51
N ARG A 82 -10.25 11.45 -11.26
CA ARG A 82 -10.28 10.89 -9.90
C ARG A 82 -8.93 10.98 -9.19
N VAL A 83 -7.86 11.29 -9.93
CA VAL A 83 -6.51 11.36 -9.37
C VAL A 83 -6.32 12.69 -8.65
N VAL A 84 -5.88 12.63 -7.41
CA VAL A 84 -5.67 13.81 -6.56
C VAL A 84 -4.27 13.76 -5.95
N PRO A 85 -3.69 14.94 -5.62
CA PRO A 85 -2.44 14.97 -4.88
C PRO A 85 -2.66 14.57 -3.42
N GLY A 86 -1.63 14.02 -2.81
CA GLY A 86 -1.65 13.65 -1.42
C GLY A 86 -0.25 13.42 -0.90
N ASP A 87 -0.16 12.83 0.27
CA ASP A 87 1.12 12.50 0.88
C ASP A 87 1.00 11.26 1.76
N TRP A 88 2.13 10.57 1.94
CA TRP A 88 2.32 9.61 3.02
C TRP A 88 3.13 10.36 4.08
N PRO A 89 2.51 10.76 5.18
CA PRO A 89 3.21 11.58 6.16
C PRO A 89 4.29 10.80 6.90
N ALA A 90 5.32 11.49 7.32
CA ALA A 90 6.31 10.91 8.20
C ALA A 90 5.62 10.44 9.49
N THR A 91 5.77 9.16 9.82
CA THR A 91 5.12 8.55 10.98
C THR A 91 5.87 7.32 11.46
N ARG A 92 5.59 6.94 12.69
CA ARG A 92 6.13 5.71 13.28
C ARG A 92 5.27 4.53 12.84
N VAL A 93 5.93 3.50 12.32
CA VAL A 93 5.25 2.29 11.85
C VAL A 93 5.94 1.04 12.38
N ALA A 94 5.17 -0.03 12.53
CA ALA A 94 5.71 -1.37 12.56
C ALA A 94 5.77 -1.85 11.11
N ARG A 95 6.87 -2.47 10.72
CA ARG A 95 7.15 -2.88 9.34
C ARG A 95 7.61 -4.32 9.28
N ALA A 96 7.16 -5.03 8.26
CA ALA A 96 7.65 -6.36 7.95
C ALA A 96 7.52 -6.60 6.43
N ILE A 97 8.27 -7.57 5.93
CA ILE A 97 8.14 -8.01 4.54
C ILE A 97 7.39 -9.34 4.52
N TYR A 98 6.37 -9.43 3.68
CA TYR A 98 5.71 -10.69 3.36
C TYR A 98 6.18 -11.15 1.99
N GLN A 99 6.75 -12.35 1.90
CA GLN A 99 7.07 -12.98 0.64
C GLN A 99 6.07 -14.09 0.36
N GLY A 100 5.42 -14.01 -0.79
CA GLY A 100 4.45 -15.00 -1.23
C GLY A 100 3.32 -14.40 -2.05
N PRO A 101 2.39 -15.25 -2.52
CA PRO A 101 1.25 -14.80 -3.32
C PRO A 101 0.30 -13.92 -2.52
N TYR A 102 -0.43 -13.06 -3.22
CA TYR A 102 -1.35 -12.10 -2.59
C TYR A 102 -2.48 -12.77 -1.80
N GLU A 103 -2.83 -14.01 -2.13
CA GLU A 103 -3.84 -14.79 -1.41
C GLU A 103 -3.46 -15.00 0.07
N GLY A 104 -2.17 -14.98 0.38
CA GLY A 104 -1.66 -15.12 1.75
C GLY A 104 -1.57 -13.82 2.54
N LEU A 105 -1.86 -12.67 1.93
CA LEU A 105 -1.71 -11.37 2.61
C LEU A 105 -2.61 -11.22 3.84
N GLY A 106 -3.85 -11.69 3.77
CA GLY A 106 -4.76 -11.60 4.91
C GLY A 106 -4.23 -12.33 6.14
N GLU A 107 -3.71 -13.54 5.94
CA GLU A 107 -3.11 -14.32 7.01
C GLU A 107 -1.82 -13.67 7.53
N ALA A 108 -1.01 -13.15 6.61
CA ALA A 108 0.22 -12.43 6.96
C ALA A 108 -0.08 -11.19 7.82
N TRP A 109 -1.11 -10.43 7.49
CA TRP A 109 -1.54 -9.29 8.30
C TRP A 109 -2.02 -9.73 9.68
N GLY A 110 -2.75 -10.84 9.79
CA GLY A 110 -3.16 -11.38 11.08
C GLY A 110 -1.97 -11.70 11.96
N ALA A 111 -0.98 -12.39 11.42
CA ALA A 111 0.25 -12.72 12.14
C ALA A 111 1.03 -11.46 12.52
N PHE A 112 1.10 -10.49 11.63
CA PHE A 112 1.82 -9.23 11.88
C PHE A 112 1.15 -8.39 12.97
N LYS A 113 -0.17 -8.27 12.93
CA LYS A 113 -0.92 -7.57 13.99
C LYS A 113 -0.73 -8.22 15.35
N ALA A 114 -0.66 -9.55 15.38
CA ALA A 114 -0.35 -10.29 16.62
C ALA A 114 1.06 -9.97 17.13
N TRP A 115 2.04 -9.88 16.23
CA TRP A 115 3.40 -9.48 16.59
C TRP A 115 3.42 -8.06 17.18
N VAL A 116 2.72 -7.10 16.55
CA VAL A 116 2.63 -5.72 17.03
C VAL A 116 2.06 -5.68 18.45
N ALA A 117 0.98 -6.41 18.70
CA ALA A 117 0.36 -6.49 20.02
C ALA A 117 1.31 -7.11 21.06
N ALA A 118 2.06 -8.16 20.67
CA ALA A 118 3.02 -8.82 21.55
C ALA A 118 4.18 -7.89 21.95
N GLN A 119 4.47 -6.87 21.15
CA GLN A 119 5.48 -5.86 21.49
C GLN A 119 4.92 -4.75 22.41
N GLY A 120 3.67 -4.83 22.81
CA GLY A 120 3.02 -3.80 23.62
C GLY A 120 2.68 -2.53 22.82
N LEU A 121 2.61 -2.63 21.51
CA LEU A 121 2.33 -1.50 20.62
C LEU A 121 0.85 -1.51 20.21
N THR A 122 0.33 -0.32 19.90
CA THR A 122 -1.04 -0.15 19.43
C THR A 122 -1.03 0.40 18.01
N GLY A 123 -1.63 -0.36 17.08
CA GLY A 123 -1.77 0.06 15.69
C GLY A 123 -2.95 1.00 15.51
N ARG A 124 -2.85 1.88 14.51
CA ARG A 124 -3.99 2.67 14.04
C ARG A 124 -4.94 1.78 13.23
N ASP A 125 -6.07 2.32 12.81
CA ASP A 125 -7.07 1.58 12.04
C ASP A 125 -6.69 1.42 10.57
N ASP A 126 -5.80 2.26 10.07
CA ASP A 126 -5.32 2.22 8.70
C ASP A 126 -4.03 1.39 8.58
N LEU A 127 -3.68 1.03 7.35
CA LEU A 127 -2.44 0.31 7.05
C LEU A 127 -1.97 0.61 5.63
N TYR A 128 -0.68 0.35 5.36
CA TYR A 128 -0.09 0.53 4.04
C TYR A 128 0.53 -0.78 3.57
N GLU A 129 0.34 -1.09 2.29
CA GLU A 129 1.03 -2.17 1.59
C GLU A 129 1.84 -1.58 0.45
N ARG A 130 3.15 -1.77 0.47
CA ARG A 130 4.02 -1.32 -0.61
C ARG A 130 4.51 -2.54 -1.38
N TYR A 131 4.32 -2.53 -2.69
CA TYR A 131 4.53 -3.70 -3.55
C TYR A 131 5.92 -3.64 -4.17
N LEU A 132 6.88 -4.32 -3.54
CA LEU A 132 8.29 -4.28 -3.92
C LEU A 132 8.59 -5.18 -5.11
N VAL A 133 8.00 -6.38 -5.14
CA VAL A 133 8.09 -7.31 -6.25
C VAL A 133 6.68 -7.83 -6.51
N GLY A 134 6.22 -7.74 -7.73
CA GLY A 134 4.87 -8.15 -8.10
C GLY A 134 4.81 -8.70 -9.53
N PRO A 135 3.59 -8.80 -10.10
CA PRO A 135 3.39 -9.39 -11.43
C PRO A 135 4.17 -8.69 -12.56
N GLU A 136 4.50 -7.41 -12.39
CA GLU A 136 5.31 -6.66 -13.36
C GLU A 136 6.77 -7.11 -13.40
N SER A 137 7.25 -7.77 -12.35
CA SER A 137 8.64 -8.23 -12.24
C SER A 137 8.79 -9.73 -12.44
N THR A 138 7.78 -10.53 -12.10
CA THR A 138 7.83 -11.99 -12.18
C THR A 138 6.43 -12.56 -12.30
N THR A 139 6.33 -13.73 -12.95
CA THR A 139 5.08 -14.49 -13.01
C THR A 139 4.96 -15.50 -11.87
N ASP A 140 6.02 -15.68 -11.07
CA ASP A 140 6.04 -16.60 -9.94
C ASP A 140 5.57 -15.88 -8.68
N GLY A 141 4.32 -16.15 -8.24
CA GLY A 141 3.74 -15.54 -7.06
C GLY A 141 4.50 -15.82 -5.76
N THR A 142 5.29 -16.92 -5.72
CA THR A 142 6.11 -17.22 -4.54
C THR A 142 7.26 -16.24 -4.36
N GLN A 143 7.57 -15.46 -5.39
CA GLN A 143 8.62 -14.44 -5.37
C GLN A 143 8.08 -13.03 -5.10
N PHE A 144 6.77 -12.85 -5.01
CA PHE A 144 6.19 -11.55 -4.69
C PHE A 144 6.63 -11.12 -3.29
N ARG A 145 6.94 -9.82 -3.16
CA ARG A 145 7.34 -9.23 -1.88
C ARG A 145 6.50 -7.99 -1.63
N THR A 146 5.81 -7.99 -0.51
CA THR A 146 4.96 -6.88 -0.08
C THR A 146 5.46 -6.36 1.27
N GLU A 147 5.72 -5.08 1.34
CA GLU A 147 6.07 -4.43 2.60
C GLU A 147 4.79 -4.05 3.35
N LEU A 148 4.65 -4.59 4.55
CA LEU A 148 3.52 -4.29 5.43
C LEU A 148 3.92 -3.18 6.38
N ASN A 149 3.14 -2.12 6.43
CA ASN A 149 3.37 -0.99 7.33
C ASN A 149 2.12 -0.74 8.17
N GLN A 150 2.24 -0.94 9.46
CA GLN A 150 1.18 -0.66 10.43
C GLN A 150 1.51 0.65 11.15
N PRO A 151 0.81 1.75 10.84
CA PRO A 151 0.99 3.00 11.58
C PRO A 151 0.66 2.79 13.06
N LEU A 152 1.44 3.39 13.94
CA LEU A 152 1.32 3.24 15.38
C LEU A 152 0.72 4.50 16.02
N VAL A 153 -0.01 4.26 17.08
CA VAL A 153 -0.53 5.33 17.92
C VAL A 153 0.57 5.92 18.77
#